data_41b021ac4e5934f5e51681c8150fac03
#
_entry.id   41b021ac4e5934f5e51681c8150fac03
#
_cell.length_a   1.000
_cell.length_b   1.000
_cell.length_c   1.000
_cell.angle_alpha   90.00
_cell.angle_beta   90.00
_cell.angle_gamma   90.00
#
_symmetry.space_group_name_H-M   'P 1'
#
loop_
_entity.id
_entity.type
_entity.pdbx_description
1 polymer ?
#
loop_
_entity_poly.entity_id
_entity_poly.type
_entity_poly.pdbx_seq_one_letter_code
_entity_poly.pdbx_strand_id
1 'polypeptide(L)'
;SVQNKNEDYVASFKGSDFSLKDMDNNIINQNSFDGPLTAIFFGFTHCPDVCPMTLNKMDIVLSKLNKENENLKFFFISVDPERDTPGVIKDYLSNFDNKFVGITGDPGKIFLLYKSWGVISKKIFLDNGDYNIDHSTPVILLKNGKYISMISHRDDIKKSIKIIKKYL
;
A
#
# COMPACT_ATOMS: atom_id res chain seq x y z
N SER A 1 -18.64 15.53 -7.62
CA SER A 1 -18.11 14.35 -8.30
C SER A 1 -17.30 13.51 -7.32
N VAL A 2 -17.36 12.20 -7.49
CA VAL A 2 -16.67 11.23 -6.59
C VAL A 2 -15.15 11.43 -6.63
N GLN A 3 -14.60 11.92 -7.73
CA GLN A 3 -13.18 12.19 -7.90
C GLN A 3 -12.67 13.30 -6.97
N ASN A 4 -13.42 14.39 -6.79
CA ASN A 4 -12.97 15.50 -5.94
C ASN A 4 -12.94 15.13 -4.44
N LYS A 5 -13.83 14.26 -3.98
CA LYS A 5 -13.84 13.82 -2.57
C LYS A 5 -12.61 12.96 -2.21
N ASN A 6 -12.14 12.16 -3.15
CA ASN A 6 -10.95 11.34 -2.91
C ASN A 6 -9.65 12.15 -2.96
N GLU A 7 -9.58 13.14 -3.86
CA GLU A 7 -8.43 14.05 -3.95
C GLU A 7 -8.29 14.92 -2.69
N ASP A 8 -9.40 15.44 -2.17
CA ASP A 8 -9.41 16.21 -0.93
C ASP A 8 -9.04 15.37 0.28
N TYR A 9 -9.45 14.10 0.31
CA TYR A 9 -9.14 13.17 1.40
C TYR A 9 -7.65 12.84 1.47
N VAL A 10 -7.03 12.57 0.33
CA VAL A 10 -5.61 12.24 0.24
C VAL A 10 -4.75 13.49 0.44
N ALA A 11 -5.18 14.65 -0.07
CA ALA A 11 -4.49 15.92 0.17
C ALA A 11 -4.51 16.32 1.65
N SER A 12 -5.59 16.05 2.38
CA SER A 12 -5.69 16.32 3.82
C SER A 12 -4.82 15.42 4.67
N PHE A 13 -4.50 14.22 4.19
CA PHE A 13 -3.66 13.27 4.91
C PHE A 13 -2.22 13.75 5.07
N LYS A 14 -1.67 14.48 4.10
CA LYS A 14 -0.31 15.02 4.18
C LYS A 14 -0.08 15.89 5.40
N GLY A 15 -1.14 16.49 5.97
CA GLY A 15 -1.08 17.31 7.18
C GLY A 15 -1.22 16.53 8.49
N SER A 16 -1.46 15.22 8.44
CA SER A 16 -1.64 14.41 9.65
C SER A 16 -0.31 13.85 10.12
N ASP A 17 0.09 14.20 11.34
CA ASP A 17 1.27 13.62 11.95
C ASP A 17 0.99 12.17 12.36
N PHE A 18 1.78 11.26 11.84
CA PHE A 18 1.77 9.87 12.29
C PHE A 18 3.20 9.35 12.46
N SER A 19 3.36 8.35 13.29
CA SER A 19 4.62 7.64 13.48
C SER A 19 4.34 6.15 13.61
N LEU A 20 4.89 5.39 12.68
CA LEU A 20 4.83 3.94 12.64
C LEU A 20 6.24 3.41 12.41
N LYS A 21 6.39 2.10 12.39
CA LYS A 21 7.65 1.44 12.03
C LYS A 21 7.45 0.56 10.82
N ASP A 22 8.48 0.49 9.98
CA ASP A 22 8.52 -0.48 8.92
C ASP A 22 8.99 -1.87 9.42
N MET A 23 9.04 -2.83 8.52
CA MET A 23 9.47 -4.19 8.81
C MET A 23 10.94 -4.32 9.26
N ASP A 24 11.74 -3.30 9.04
CA ASP A 24 13.15 -3.21 9.46
C ASP A 24 13.35 -2.28 10.68
N ASN A 25 12.26 -1.94 11.36
CA ASN A 25 12.23 -1.09 12.56
C ASN A 25 12.63 0.38 12.31
N ASN A 26 12.60 0.84 11.07
CA ASN A 26 12.80 2.25 10.74
C ASN A 26 11.51 3.03 11.02
N ILE A 27 11.66 4.27 11.47
CA ILE A 27 10.52 5.16 11.70
C ILE A 27 9.96 5.62 10.37
N ILE A 28 8.64 5.47 10.22
CA ILE A 28 7.86 5.91 9.07
C ILE A 28 6.87 6.96 9.53
N ASN A 29 6.86 8.09 8.84
CA ASN A 29 5.94 9.19 9.10
C ASN A 29 5.44 9.79 7.77
N GLN A 30 4.67 10.87 7.83
CA GLN A 30 4.14 11.53 6.62
C GLN A 30 5.24 11.95 5.62
N ASN A 31 6.42 12.30 6.10
CA ASN A 31 7.55 12.67 5.22
C ASN A 31 8.15 11.49 4.47
N SER A 32 7.90 10.27 4.94
CA SER A 32 8.36 9.05 4.26
C SER A 32 7.69 8.86 2.90
N PHE A 33 6.54 9.50 2.69
CA PHE A 33 5.80 9.47 1.43
C PHE A 33 6.18 10.60 0.47
N ASP A 34 7.08 11.48 0.88
CA ASP A 34 7.64 12.50 -0.01
C ASP A 34 8.62 11.85 -1.01
N GLY A 35 8.83 12.53 -2.12
CA GLY A 35 9.74 12.07 -3.15
C GLY A 35 9.10 12.02 -4.53
N PRO A 36 9.85 11.60 -5.56
CA PRO A 36 9.42 11.68 -6.94
C PRO A 36 8.16 10.86 -7.24
N LEU A 37 8.09 9.63 -6.74
CA LEU A 37 6.93 8.78 -6.88
C LEU A 37 6.89 7.76 -5.75
N THR A 38 5.74 7.67 -5.09
CA THR A 38 5.48 6.70 -4.02
C THR A 38 4.21 5.93 -4.33
N ALA A 39 4.30 4.60 -4.28
CA ALA A 39 3.15 3.72 -4.38
C ALA A 39 2.79 3.18 -2.99
N ILE A 40 1.50 3.14 -2.69
CA ILE A 40 0.99 2.59 -1.43
C ILE A 40 -0.10 1.57 -1.73
N PHE A 41 0.05 0.41 -1.14
CA PHE A 41 -0.96 -0.65 -1.18
C PHE A 41 -1.31 -1.09 0.23
N PHE A 42 -2.57 -0.96 0.59
CA PHE A 42 -3.11 -1.48 1.84
C PHE A 42 -3.53 -2.93 1.64
N GLY A 43 -2.96 -3.83 2.42
CA GLY A 43 -3.23 -5.27 2.27
C GLY A 43 -2.98 -6.01 3.58
N PHE A 44 -2.95 -7.33 3.51
CA PHE A 44 -2.60 -8.19 4.64
C PHE A 44 -2.10 -9.56 4.16
N THR A 45 -1.23 -10.19 4.96
CA THR A 45 -0.53 -11.40 4.51
C THR A 45 -1.44 -12.62 4.39
N HIS A 46 -2.52 -12.69 5.14
CA HIS A 46 -3.51 -13.78 5.10
C HIS A 46 -4.56 -13.62 3.99
N CYS A 47 -4.48 -12.56 3.19
CA CYS A 47 -5.37 -12.38 2.04
C CYS A 47 -5.15 -13.48 1.01
N PRO A 48 -6.17 -14.27 0.64
CA PRO A 48 -5.95 -15.43 -0.23
C PRO A 48 -5.75 -15.09 -1.71
N ASP A 49 -6.30 -13.97 -2.19
CA ASP A 49 -6.37 -13.69 -3.64
C ASP A 49 -5.83 -12.32 -4.03
N VAL A 50 -6.48 -11.23 -3.62
CA VAL A 50 -6.25 -9.88 -4.18
C VAL A 50 -4.87 -9.35 -3.83
N CYS A 51 -4.39 -9.54 -2.60
CA CYS A 51 -3.09 -9.02 -2.18
C CYS A 51 -1.93 -9.70 -2.91
N PRO A 52 -1.83 -11.05 -2.94
CA PRO A 52 -0.76 -11.68 -3.70
C PRO A 52 -0.85 -11.42 -5.20
N MET A 53 -2.05 -11.36 -5.77
CA MET A 53 -2.22 -11.00 -7.19
C MET A 53 -1.74 -9.58 -7.48
N THR A 54 -2.08 -8.62 -6.65
CA THR A 54 -1.66 -7.23 -6.81
C THR A 54 -0.15 -7.08 -6.66
N LEU A 55 0.43 -7.70 -5.64
CA LEU A 55 1.88 -7.64 -5.42
C LEU A 55 2.65 -8.36 -6.53
N ASN A 56 2.19 -9.51 -7.00
CA ASN A 56 2.79 -10.19 -8.16
C ASN A 56 2.75 -9.33 -9.42
N LYS A 57 1.60 -8.71 -9.69
CA LYS A 57 1.48 -7.78 -10.83
C LYS A 57 2.46 -6.62 -10.70
N MET A 58 2.51 -5.98 -9.54
CA MET A 58 3.40 -4.86 -9.30
C MET A 58 4.88 -5.26 -9.33
N ASP A 59 5.20 -6.46 -8.88
CA ASP A 59 6.56 -7.00 -8.97
C ASP A 59 7.02 -7.13 -10.42
N ILE A 60 6.17 -7.64 -11.29
CA ILE A 60 6.43 -7.72 -12.74
C ILE A 60 6.55 -6.31 -13.34
N VAL A 61 5.65 -5.40 -12.98
CA VAL A 61 5.68 -4.00 -13.45
C VAL A 61 7.01 -3.34 -13.08
N LEU A 62 7.43 -3.46 -11.83
CA LEU A 62 8.70 -2.88 -11.34
C LEU A 62 9.90 -3.47 -12.06
N SER A 63 9.92 -4.78 -12.31
CA SER A 63 10.99 -5.44 -13.06
C SER A 63 11.07 -4.95 -14.50
N LYS A 64 9.92 -4.71 -15.14
CA LYS A 64 9.86 -4.19 -16.52
C LYS A 64 10.26 -2.71 -16.62
N LEU A 65 10.08 -1.93 -15.57
CA LEU A 65 10.56 -0.56 -15.48
C LEU A 65 12.08 -0.48 -15.34
N ASN A 66 12.71 -1.55 -14.89
CA ASN A 66 14.16 -1.68 -14.78
C ASN A 66 14.77 -0.52 -13.95
N LYS A 67 15.74 0.23 -14.49
CA LYS A 67 16.38 1.33 -13.76
C LYS A 67 15.44 2.48 -13.41
N GLU A 68 14.35 2.65 -14.14
CA GLU A 68 13.36 3.69 -13.88
C GLU A 68 12.66 3.48 -12.52
N ASN A 69 12.64 2.26 -11.98
CA ASN A 69 12.03 1.96 -10.69
C ASN A 69 12.84 2.48 -9.48
N GLU A 70 14.10 2.88 -9.65
CA GLU A 70 14.94 3.40 -8.56
C GLU A 70 14.35 4.67 -7.92
N ASN A 71 13.54 5.41 -8.67
CA ASN A 71 12.85 6.61 -8.21
C ASN A 71 11.47 6.33 -7.60
N LEU A 72 11.05 5.07 -7.55
CA LEU A 72 9.77 4.64 -7.01
C LEU A 72 9.96 3.94 -5.67
N LYS A 73 9.31 4.46 -4.63
CA LYS A 73 9.15 3.77 -3.34
C LYS A 73 7.82 3.04 -3.34
N PHE A 74 7.78 1.78 -2.90
CA PHE A 74 6.56 1.02 -2.77
C PHE A 74 6.36 0.56 -1.33
N PHE A 75 5.29 1.04 -0.70
CA PHE A 75 4.90 0.67 0.65
C PHE A 75 3.71 -0.30 0.64
N PHE A 76 3.86 -1.38 1.38
CA PHE A 76 2.78 -2.30 1.72
C PHE A 76 2.38 -2.04 3.17
N ILE A 77 1.18 -1.50 3.39
CA ILE A 77 0.70 -1.16 4.73
C ILE A 77 -0.34 -2.20 5.16
N SER A 78 -0.05 -2.93 6.23
CA SER A 78 -0.97 -3.95 6.71
C SER A 78 -2.22 -3.33 7.33
N VAL A 79 -3.39 -3.83 6.91
CA VAL A 79 -4.69 -3.55 7.56
C VAL A 79 -5.02 -4.56 8.66
N ASP A 80 -4.11 -5.49 8.93
CA ASP A 80 -4.26 -6.55 9.92
C ASP A 80 -3.03 -6.62 10.86
N PRO A 81 -2.72 -5.54 11.58
CA PRO A 81 -1.50 -5.47 12.37
C PRO A 81 -1.46 -6.47 13.54
N GLU A 82 -2.61 -7.02 13.93
CA GLU A 82 -2.66 -8.05 14.98
C GLU A 82 -1.99 -9.35 14.55
N ARG A 83 -2.19 -9.78 13.28
CA ARG A 83 -1.53 -10.96 12.71
C ARG A 83 -0.23 -10.62 11.99
N ASP A 84 -0.18 -9.46 11.35
CA ASP A 84 0.94 -9.02 10.53
C ASP A 84 1.99 -8.29 11.38
N THR A 85 2.78 -9.06 12.11
CA THR A 85 3.96 -8.53 12.81
C THR A 85 5.05 -8.11 11.82
N PRO A 86 6.04 -7.29 12.21
CA PRO A 86 7.16 -6.95 11.33
C PRO A 86 7.85 -8.15 10.69
N GLY A 87 8.09 -9.20 11.47
CA GLY A 87 8.69 -10.45 10.98
C GLY A 87 7.83 -11.18 9.95
N VAL A 88 6.53 -11.24 10.19
CA VAL A 88 5.57 -11.89 9.26
C VAL A 88 5.52 -11.12 7.92
N ILE A 89 5.45 -9.80 7.96
CA ILE A 89 5.44 -8.99 6.74
C ILE A 89 6.76 -9.12 5.98
N LYS A 90 7.88 -9.05 6.69
CA LYS A 90 9.20 -9.17 6.08
C LYS A 90 9.37 -10.51 5.35
N ASP A 91 8.96 -11.60 5.97
CA ASP A 91 8.99 -12.93 5.38
C ASP A 91 8.08 -13.01 4.15
N TYR A 92 6.86 -12.51 4.24
CA TYR A 92 5.91 -12.47 3.14
C TYR A 92 6.45 -11.68 1.94
N LEU A 93 6.98 -10.49 2.16
CA LEU A 93 7.50 -9.63 1.09
C LEU A 93 8.82 -10.14 0.51
N SER A 94 9.54 -11.01 1.20
CA SER A 94 10.76 -11.66 0.68
C SER A 94 10.50 -12.60 -0.51
N ASN A 95 9.26 -12.98 -0.76
CA ASN A 95 8.87 -13.80 -1.90
C ASN A 95 8.84 -13.05 -3.23
N PHE A 96 9.01 -11.74 -3.21
CA PHE A 96 9.01 -10.89 -4.40
C PHE A 96 10.43 -10.45 -4.75
N ASP A 97 10.69 -10.23 -6.04
CA ASP A 97 12.01 -9.85 -6.53
C ASP A 97 12.36 -8.38 -6.25
N ASN A 98 11.35 -7.51 -6.29
CA ASN A 98 11.53 -6.09 -6.04
C ASN A 98 11.29 -5.75 -4.57
N LYS A 99 11.81 -4.60 -4.15
CA LYS A 99 11.69 -4.15 -2.76
C LYS A 99 10.34 -3.52 -2.51
N PHE A 100 9.53 -4.19 -1.70
CA PHE A 100 8.36 -3.63 -1.06
C PHE A 100 8.68 -3.36 0.42
N VAL A 101 8.36 -2.16 0.90
CA VAL A 101 8.59 -1.81 2.31
C VAL A 101 7.30 -2.04 3.08
N GLY A 102 7.31 -3.02 3.98
CA GLY A 102 6.17 -3.36 4.81
C GLY A 102 6.03 -2.42 6.00
N ILE A 103 4.81 -1.94 6.25
CA ILE A 103 4.47 -1.11 7.41
C ILE A 103 3.40 -1.80 8.22
N THR A 104 3.63 -1.89 9.53
CA THR A 104 2.68 -2.40 10.51
C THR A 104 2.87 -1.63 11.81
N GLY A 105 2.08 -1.94 12.85
CA GLY A 105 2.26 -1.30 14.14
C GLY A 105 1.01 -1.35 15.00
N ASP A 106 0.82 -0.32 15.82
CA ASP A 106 -0.34 -0.21 16.69
C ASP A 106 -1.64 -0.24 15.88
N PRO A 107 -2.60 -1.15 16.22
CA PRO A 107 -3.85 -1.30 15.46
C PRO A 107 -4.66 0.00 15.36
N GLY A 108 -4.68 0.81 16.41
CA GLY A 108 -5.40 2.08 16.42
C GLY A 108 -4.78 3.10 15.45
N LYS A 109 -3.46 3.19 15.41
CA LYS A 109 -2.72 4.07 14.49
C LYS A 109 -2.89 3.63 13.04
N ILE A 110 -2.78 2.34 12.77
CA ILE A 110 -3.03 1.78 11.43
C ILE A 110 -4.47 2.03 10.98
N PHE A 111 -5.44 1.83 11.87
CA PHE A 111 -6.85 2.11 11.59
C PHE A 111 -7.08 3.56 11.18
N LEU A 112 -6.52 4.51 11.93
CA LEU A 112 -6.63 5.94 11.60
C LEU A 112 -5.96 6.25 10.26
N LEU A 113 -4.83 5.61 9.98
CA LEU A 113 -4.10 5.80 8.73
C LEU A 113 -4.94 5.37 7.53
N TYR A 114 -5.37 4.12 7.46
CA TYR A 114 -6.10 3.67 6.28
C TYR A 114 -7.51 4.29 6.17
N LYS A 115 -8.14 4.62 7.30
CA LYS A 115 -9.42 5.32 7.29
C LYS A 115 -9.30 6.73 6.69
N SER A 116 -8.23 7.45 7.00
CA SER A 116 -7.98 8.78 6.45
C SER A 116 -7.81 8.76 4.92
N TRP A 117 -7.44 7.61 4.35
CA TRP A 117 -7.28 7.40 2.91
C TRP A 117 -8.52 6.81 2.23
N GLY A 118 -9.64 6.74 2.94
CA GLY A 118 -10.89 6.19 2.41
C GLY A 118 -10.87 4.67 2.22
N VAL A 119 -9.92 3.99 2.83
CA VAL A 119 -9.85 2.52 2.80
C VAL A 119 -10.86 1.95 3.78
N ILE A 120 -11.66 1.00 3.32
CA ILE A 120 -12.63 0.27 4.13
C ILE A 120 -12.06 -1.09 4.46
N SER A 121 -12.02 -1.42 5.75
CA SER A 121 -11.57 -2.71 6.25
C SER A 121 -12.55 -3.24 7.28
N LYS A 122 -12.93 -4.50 7.15
CA LYS A 122 -13.87 -5.19 8.04
C LYS A 122 -13.45 -6.64 8.26
N LYS A 123 -13.37 -7.08 9.53
CA LYS A 123 -13.17 -8.48 9.86
C LYS A 123 -14.40 -9.30 9.50
N ILE A 124 -14.20 -10.40 8.79
CA ILE A 124 -15.21 -11.40 8.48
C ILE A 124 -14.78 -12.70 9.14
N PHE A 125 -15.51 -13.11 10.18
CA PHE A 125 -15.19 -14.32 10.93
C PHE A 125 -15.59 -15.58 10.16
N LEU A 126 -14.71 -16.57 10.17
CA LEU A 126 -14.91 -17.88 9.55
C LEU A 126 -15.42 -18.90 10.59
N ASP A 127 -15.98 -20.00 10.11
CA ASP A 127 -16.57 -21.05 10.97
C ASP A 127 -15.55 -21.71 11.92
N ASN A 128 -14.28 -21.70 11.54
CA ASN A 128 -13.19 -22.26 12.37
C ASN A 128 -12.65 -21.30 13.44
N GLY A 129 -13.27 -20.13 13.64
CA GLY A 129 -12.84 -19.11 14.59
C GLY A 129 -11.76 -18.16 14.07
N ASP A 130 -11.23 -18.39 12.89
CA ASP A 130 -10.32 -17.46 12.20
C ASP A 130 -11.10 -16.33 11.51
N TYR A 131 -10.43 -15.38 10.89
CA TYR A 131 -11.10 -14.29 10.18
C TYR A 131 -10.36 -13.89 8.91
N ASN A 132 -11.10 -13.39 7.96
CA ASN A 132 -10.62 -12.63 6.82
C ASN A 132 -10.91 -11.15 7.00
N ILE A 133 -10.22 -10.32 6.23
CA ILE A 133 -10.47 -8.88 6.18
C ILE A 133 -10.99 -8.55 4.78
N ASP A 134 -12.18 -7.99 4.74
CA ASP A 134 -12.73 -7.39 3.53
C ASP A 134 -12.20 -5.98 3.40
N HIS A 135 -11.47 -5.71 2.32
CA HIS A 135 -10.96 -4.39 2.00
C HIS A 135 -10.95 -4.19 0.49
N SER A 136 -11.14 -2.96 0.09
CA SER A 136 -11.12 -2.58 -1.31
C SER A 136 -10.11 -1.48 -1.50
N THR A 137 -8.95 -1.81 -2.10
CA THR A 137 -7.93 -0.81 -2.34
C THR A 137 -7.23 -0.97 -3.68
N PRO A 138 -7.10 0.14 -4.42
CA PRO A 138 -6.14 0.22 -5.51
C PRO A 138 -4.72 0.41 -4.96
N VAL A 139 -3.74 0.32 -5.85
CA VAL A 139 -2.41 0.87 -5.58
C VAL A 139 -2.49 2.38 -5.76
N ILE A 140 -2.25 3.12 -4.71
CA ILE A 140 -2.31 4.58 -4.69
C ILE A 140 -0.96 5.15 -5.07
N LEU A 141 -0.93 6.12 -5.98
CA LEU A 141 0.30 6.79 -6.41
C LEU A 141 0.34 8.21 -5.87
N LEU A 142 1.47 8.57 -5.27
CA LEU A 142 1.75 9.89 -4.72
C LEU A 142 2.98 10.50 -5.38
N LYS A 143 2.95 11.81 -5.56
CA LYS A 143 4.13 12.62 -5.92
C LYS A 143 4.31 13.72 -4.89
N ASN A 144 5.48 13.76 -4.25
CA ASN A 144 5.74 14.67 -3.13
C ASN A 144 4.68 14.59 -2.04
N GLY A 145 4.22 13.37 -1.72
CA GLY A 145 3.21 13.10 -0.70
C GLY A 145 1.78 13.44 -1.11
N LYS A 146 1.53 13.87 -2.34
CA LYS A 146 0.20 14.21 -2.85
C LYS A 146 -0.31 13.14 -3.81
N TYR A 147 -1.59 12.82 -3.71
CA TYR A 147 -2.26 11.92 -4.63
C TYR A 147 -2.17 12.42 -6.06
N ILE A 148 -1.78 11.55 -6.97
CA ILE A 148 -1.74 11.84 -8.41
C ILE A 148 -2.54 10.86 -9.24
N SER A 149 -2.56 9.59 -8.89
CA SER A 149 -3.25 8.54 -9.64
C SER A 149 -3.41 7.27 -8.81
N MET A 150 -4.05 6.27 -9.40
CA MET A 150 -4.17 4.93 -8.84
C MET A 150 -4.03 3.88 -9.92
N ILE A 151 -3.63 2.67 -9.52
CA ILE A 151 -3.66 1.47 -10.34
C ILE A 151 -4.74 0.56 -9.76
N SER A 152 -5.79 0.31 -10.55
CA SER A 152 -6.86 -0.60 -10.19
C SER A 152 -6.42 -2.05 -10.35
N HIS A 153 -7.04 -2.96 -9.60
CA HIS A 153 -6.86 -4.40 -9.79
C HIS A 153 -7.24 -4.88 -11.20
N ARG A 154 -8.05 -4.09 -11.92
CA ARG A 154 -8.47 -4.36 -13.31
C ARG A 154 -7.45 -3.90 -14.34
N ASP A 155 -6.53 -3.04 -13.96
CA ASP A 155 -5.48 -2.57 -14.86
C ASP A 155 -4.45 -3.67 -15.06
N ASP A 156 -4.20 -4.04 -16.31
CA ASP A 156 -3.19 -5.03 -16.64
C ASP A 156 -1.77 -4.47 -16.48
N ILE A 157 -0.77 -5.33 -16.68
CA ILE A 157 0.64 -4.96 -16.55
C ILE A 157 1.00 -3.80 -17.49
N LYS A 158 0.59 -3.88 -18.74
CA LYS A 158 0.88 -2.85 -19.76
C LYS A 158 0.29 -1.50 -19.37
N LYS A 159 -0.96 -1.48 -18.95
CA LYS A 159 -1.64 -0.24 -18.51
C LYS A 159 -1.02 0.30 -17.22
N SER A 160 -0.68 -0.56 -16.29
CA SER A 160 -0.01 -0.17 -15.03
C SER A 160 1.33 0.51 -15.30
N ILE A 161 2.14 -0.03 -16.21
CA ILE A 161 3.41 0.58 -16.63
C ILE A 161 3.17 1.95 -17.27
N LYS A 162 2.17 2.06 -18.13
CA LYS A 162 1.82 3.33 -18.79
C LYS A 162 1.42 4.40 -17.77
N ILE A 163 0.65 4.04 -16.75
CA ILE A 163 0.25 4.96 -15.67
C ILE A 163 1.48 5.43 -14.91
N ILE A 164 2.37 4.53 -14.51
CA ILE A 164 3.58 4.89 -13.75
C ILE A 164 4.51 5.77 -14.58
N LYS A 165 4.79 5.40 -15.83
CA LYS A 165 5.70 6.16 -16.70
C LYS A 165 5.26 7.59 -16.94
N LYS A 166 3.96 7.86 -16.86
CA LYS A 166 3.43 9.23 -16.99
C LYS A 166 3.98 10.16 -15.90
N TYR A 167 4.36 9.64 -14.75
CA TYR A 167 4.75 10.42 -13.57
C TYR A 167 6.24 10.25 -13.18
N LEU A 168 6.97 9.37 -13.85
CA LEU A 168 8.41 9.22 -13.65
C LEU A 168 9.24 10.36 -14.26
#